data_13c3b33656416641d617e50f60f7e708
#
_entry.id   13c3b33656416641d617e50f60f7e708
#
_cell.length_a   1.000
_cell.length_b   1.000
_cell.length_c   1.000
_cell.angle_alpha   90.00
_cell.angle_beta   90.00
_cell.angle_gamma   90.00
#
_symmetry.space_group_name_H-M   'P 1'
#
loop_
_entity.id
_entity.type
_entity.pdbx_description
1 polymer ?
#
loop_
_entity_poly.entity_id
_entity_poly.type
_entity_poly.pdbx_seq_one_letter_code
_entity_poly.pdbx_strand_id
1 'polypeptide(L)'
;MIKLQLLKNLLLWLSLSSLFACNLLGTDQEADAIARVGDEYLYLSELENLVAGKEKKDSVEIAQAFIDQWIKEKLLIQKATQNLAENQLDFEKQLSDYRNSLVIYTYENELVKQKLDTIIDEAHYQTYYEANRKNFELREKLYQARYIEFLNSAPSQDSLKDWFLGNTDEEQLELKLSDYCTQFASACQLDSNRWFSENEWREILPLDTAAQYSPLKIGFNQYQDSVKTVWVQVGQELDKGEAAPLAYIKEQIRGIILNQRRLKLIADVKAEIYEEATLKDKYEIYAN
;
A
#
# COMPACT_ATOMS: atom_id res chain seq x y z
N MET A 1 -3.58 81.28 28.88
CA MET A 1 -4.72 80.41 29.10
C MET A 1 -5.20 79.71 27.83
N ILE A 2 -5.12 80.26 26.67
CA ILE A 2 -5.60 79.75 25.38
C ILE A 2 -4.82 78.48 24.90
N LYS A 3 -3.49 78.40 25.10
CA LYS A 3 -2.66 77.26 24.69
C LYS A 3 -2.97 75.94 25.47
N LEU A 4 -3.39 76.06 26.73
CA LEU A 4 -3.69 74.88 27.54
C LEU A 4 -5.05 74.23 27.17
N GLN A 5 -6.00 75.04 26.68
CA GLN A 5 -7.29 74.62 26.22
C GLN A 5 -7.26 73.93 24.87
N LEU A 6 -6.37 74.40 23.98
CA LEU A 6 -6.10 73.78 22.67
C LEU A 6 -5.43 72.36 22.85
N LEU A 7 -4.52 72.27 23.81
CA LEU A 7 -3.86 70.99 24.10
C LEU A 7 -4.81 69.93 24.69
N LYS A 8 -5.73 70.38 25.57
CA LYS A 8 -6.80 69.49 26.11
C LYS A 8 -7.78 69.00 25.03
N ASN A 9 -8.18 69.88 24.11
CA ASN A 9 -9.08 69.50 23.02
C ASN A 9 -8.37 68.59 22.00
N LEU A 10 -7.07 68.75 21.74
CA LEU A 10 -6.27 67.88 20.89
C LEU A 10 -6.11 66.49 21.49
N LEU A 11 -5.90 66.39 22.81
CA LEU A 11 -5.81 65.10 23.52
C LEU A 11 -7.18 64.39 23.59
N LEU A 12 -8.29 65.14 23.69
CA LEU A 12 -9.63 64.57 23.67
C LEU A 12 -10.03 64.00 22.30
N TRP A 13 -9.57 64.66 21.20
CA TRP A 13 -9.77 64.15 19.82
C TRP A 13 -8.87 62.93 19.48
N LEU A 14 -7.66 62.86 20.05
CA LEU A 14 -6.76 61.73 19.89
C LEU A 14 -7.24 60.48 20.64
N SER A 15 -7.94 60.63 21.80
CA SER A 15 -8.52 59.53 22.55
C SER A 15 -9.80 58.97 21.94
N LEU A 16 -10.53 59.78 21.17
CA LEU A 16 -11.75 59.35 20.49
C LEU A 16 -11.50 58.59 19.19
N SER A 17 -10.36 58.79 18.53
CA SER A 17 -9.98 58.07 17.33
C SER A 17 -9.45 56.66 17.61
N SER A 18 -9.02 56.37 18.84
CA SER A 18 -8.56 55.02 19.23
C SER A 18 -9.70 53.99 19.47
N LEU A 19 -10.95 54.44 19.57
CA LEU A 19 -12.10 53.56 19.74
C LEU A 19 -12.70 52.99 18.44
N PHE A 20 -12.26 53.52 17.27
CA PHE A 20 -12.72 53.00 15.98
C PHE A 20 -11.74 52.04 15.29
N ALA A 21 -10.58 51.76 15.88
CA ALA A 21 -9.55 50.90 15.27
C ALA A 21 -9.74 49.40 15.56
N CYS A 22 -10.71 49.01 16.39
CA CYS A 22 -10.91 47.58 16.75
C CYS A 22 -11.78 46.79 15.78
N ASN A 23 -12.32 47.39 14.69
CA ASN A 23 -13.21 46.67 13.78
C ASN A 23 -12.64 46.47 12.37
N LEU A 24 -11.33 46.69 12.16
CA LEU A 24 -10.71 46.51 10.84
C LEU A 24 -9.77 45.28 10.77
N LEU A 25 -9.77 44.44 11.82
CA LEU A 25 -9.16 43.12 11.82
C LEU A 25 -10.25 42.05 11.88
N GLY A 26 -11.30 42.22 11.09
CA GLY A 26 -12.17 41.14 10.67
C GLY A 26 -11.31 40.22 9.79
N THR A 27 -10.90 39.10 10.33
CA THR A 27 -10.10 38.09 9.66
C THR A 27 -10.83 37.61 8.40
N ASP A 28 -10.14 37.47 7.29
CA ASP A 28 -10.59 36.84 6.05
C ASP A 28 -11.09 35.37 6.22
N GLN A 29 -11.33 34.94 7.44
CA GLN A 29 -11.77 33.58 7.77
C GLN A 29 -13.21 33.26 7.29
N GLU A 30 -14.03 34.26 6.97
CA GLU A 30 -15.40 34.02 6.50
C GLU A 30 -15.48 33.96 4.95
N ALA A 31 -14.47 34.42 4.22
CA ALA A 31 -14.57 34.60 2.77
C ALA A 31 -14.72 33.29 1.96
N ASP A 32 -14.15 32.19 2.44
CA ASP A 32 -14.20 30.87 1.77
C ASP A 32 -14.87 29.79 2.60
N ALA A 33 -15.57 30.18 3.68
CA ALA A 33 -16.29 29.24 4.54
C ALA A 33 -17.60 28.81 3.89
N ILE A 34 -17.84 27.50 3.84
CA ILE A 34 -19.03 26.87 3.25
C ILE A 34 -20.02 26.33 4.28
N ALA A 35 -19.57 26.12 5.52
CA ALA A 35 -20.41 25.80 6.67
C ALA A 35 -19.78 26.31 7.97
N ARG A 36 -20.60 26.48 9.02
CA ARG A 36 -20.16 26.89 10.34
C ARG A 36 -21.00 26.21 11.43
N VAL A 37 -20.32 25.77 12.50
CA VAL A 37 -20.96 25.28 13.72
C VAL A 37 -20.22 25.88 14.92
N GLY A 38 -20.89 26.79 15.65
CA GLY A 38 -20.23 27.57 16.72
C GLY A 38 -19.11 28.45 16.15
N ASP A 39 -17.90 28.26 16.63
CA ASP A 39 -16.70 28.97 16.19
C ASP A 39 -15.85 28.19 15.19
N GLU A 40 -16.30 27.00 14.78
CA GLU A 40 -15.61 26.17 13.79
C GLU A 40 -16.18 26.39 12.40
N TYR A 41 -15.31 26.51 11.41
CA TYR A 41 -15.64 26.76 10.00
C TYR A 41 -15.17 25.60 9.14
N LEU A 42 -15.97 25.23 8.14
CA LEU A 42 -15.60 24.33 7.06
C LEU A 42 -15.30 25.19 5.82
N TYR A 43 -14.14 24.98 5.22
CA TYR A 43 -13.70 25.76 4.08
C TYR A 43 -13.83 24.99 2.77
N LEU A 44 -13.99 25.72 1.67
CA LEU A 44 -14.08 25.16 0.32
C LEU A 44 -12.87 24.30 -0.04
N SER A 45 -11.67 24.67 0.40
CA SER A 45 -10.43 23.92 0.16
C SER A 45 -10.45 22.48 0.71
N GLU A 46 -11.26 22.21 1.74
CA GLU A 46 -11.42 20.86 2.30
C GLU A 46 -12.24 19.93 1.40
N LEU A 47 -13.10 20.53 0.54
CA LEU A 47 -13.88 19.78 -0.45
C LEU A 47 -13.15 19.55 -1.77
N GLU A 48 -12.20 20.41 -2.15
CA GLU A 48 -11.55 20.35 -3.46
C GLU A 48 -10.92 18.98 -3.74
N ASN A 49 -10.22 18.42 -2.76
CA ASN A 49 -9.60 17.10 -2.88
C ASN A 49 -10.62 15.95 -2.96
N LEU A 50 -11.80 16.14 -2.36
CA LEU A 50 -12.85 15.11 -2.32
C LEU A 50 -13.60 14.99 -3.65
N VAL A 51 -13.76 16.09 -4.34
CA VAL A 51 -14.52 16.19 -5.61
C VAL A 51 -13.64 16.23 -6.84
N ALA A 52 -12.32 16.29 -6.68
CA ALA A 52 -11.38 16.34 -7.80
C ALA A 52 -11.55 15.15 -8.75
N GLY A 53 -11.70 15.42 -10.06
CA GLY A 53 -11.83 14.39 -11.08
C GLY A 53 -13.20 13.70 -11.18
N LYS A 54 -14.22 14.17 -10.44
CA LYS A 54 -15.59 13.64 -10.49
C LYS A 54 -16.46 14.41 -11.45
N GLU A 55 -17.53 13.76 -11.95
CA GLU A 55 -18.56 14.44 -12.74
C GLU A 55 -19.28 15.51 -11.89
N LYS A 56 -19.74 16.59 -12.53
CA LYS A 56 -20.32 17.74 -11.81
C LYS A 56 -21.52 17.37 -10.93
N LYS A 57 -22.35 16.44 -11.36
CA LYS A 57 -23.52 15.97 -10.60
C LYS A 57 -23.10 15.23 -9.35
N ASP A 58 -22.18 14.28 -9.48
CA ASP A 58 -21.65 13.47 -8.39
C ASP A 58 -20.88 14.34 -7.40
N SER A 59 -20.15 15.35 -7.89
CA SER A 59 -19.42 16.32 -7.06
C SER A 59 -20.34 17.09 -6.12
N VAL A 60 -21.53 17.50 -6.60
CA VAL A 60 -22.49 18.23 -5.76
C VAL A 60 -23.09 17.32 -4.68
N GLU A 61 -23.47 16.10 -5.02
CA GLU A 61 -24.02 15.15 -4.04
C GLU A 61 -23.00 14.77 -2.97
N ILE A 62 -21.73 14.52 -3.38
CA ILE A 62 -20.64 14.20 -2.47
C ILE A 62 -20.34 15.39 -1.54
N ALA A 63 -20.27 16.61 -2.11
CA ALA A 63 -20.03 17.82 -1.33
C ALA A 63 -21.14 18.04 -0.28
N GLN A 64 -22.42 17.91 -0.68
CA GLN A 64 -23.53 18.07 0.24
C GLN A 64 -23.50 17.03 1.36
N ALA A 65 -23.27 15.76 1.02
CA ALA A 65 -23.18 14.67 2.01
C ALA A 65 -22.01 14.90 3.00
N PHE A 66 -20.88 15.41 2.51
CA PHE A 66 -19.74 15.76 3.37
C PHE A 66 -20.08 16.91 4.33
N ILE A 67 -20.67 18.00 3.82
CA ILE A 67 -21.09 19.15 4.62
C ILE A 67 -22.06 18.70 5.72
N ASP A 68 -23.09 17.91 5.36
CA ASP A 68 -24.07 17.41 6.32
C ASP A 68 -23.44 16.53 7.39
N GLN A 69 -22.47 15.68 7.00
CA GLN A 69 -21.75 14.82 7.94
C GLN A 69 -20.88 15.65 8.88
N TRP A 70 -20.14 16.63 8.35
CA TRP A 70 -19.31 17.54 9.12
C TRP A 70 -20.12 18.32 10.15
N ILE A 71 -21.27 18.88 9.74
CA ILE A 71 -22.18 19.59 10.66
C ILE A 71 -22.65 18.68 11.80
N LYS A 72 -23.09 17.45 11.48
CA LYS A 72 -23.55 16.47 12.47
C LYS A 72 -22.44 16.12 13.46
N GLU A 73 -21.23 15.91 12.97
CA GLU A 73 -20.07 15.59 13.79
C GLU A 73 -19.74 16.75 14.74
N LYS A 74 -19.67 18.00 14.24
CA LYS A 74 -19.37 19.18 15.06
C LYS A 74 -20.44 19.42 16.13
N LEU A 75 -21.72 19.28 15.77
CA LEU A 75 -22.82 19.37 16.75
C LEU A 75 -22.74 18.29 17.83
N LEU A 76 -22.35 17.06 17.44
CA LEU A 76 -22.17 15.96 18.41
C LEU A 76 -21.00 16.24 19.35
N ILE A 77 -19.86 16.70 18.81
CA ILE A 77 -18.69 17.09 19.62
C ILE A 77 -19.07 18.21 20.60
N GLN A 78 -19.75 19.25 20.13
CA GLN A 78 -20.22 20.34 20.99
C GLN A 78 -21.15 19.84 22.13
N LYS A 79 -22.05 18.93 21.79
CA LYS A 79 -22.95 18.32 22.79
C LYS A 79 -22.20 17.41 23.76
N ALA A 80 -21.24 16.65 23.28
CA ALA A 80 -20.40 15.79 24.12
C ALA A 80 -19.56 16.63 25.08
N THR A 81 -18.91 17.68 24.60
CA THR A 81 -18.12 18.60 25.44
C THR A 81 -18.95 19.29 26.55
N GLN A 82 -20.21 19.56 26.27
CA GLN A 82 -21.11 20.12 27.28
C GLN A 82 -21.57 19.13 28.37
N ASN A 83 -21.58 17.82 28.03
CA ASN A 83 -22.18 16.80 28.91
C ASN A 83 -21.15 15.89 29.60
N LEU A 84 -19.94 15.85 29.10
CA LEU A 84 -18.86 15.05 29.68
C LEU A 84 -18.14 15.82 30.77
N ALA A 85 -17.66 15.13 31.77
CA ALA A 85 -16.85 15.72 32.83
C ALA A 85 -15.44 16.03 32.29
N GLU A 86 -14.75 17.01 32.88
CA GLU A 86 -13.44 17.48 32.47
C GLU A 86 -12.42 16.34 32.41
N ASN A 87 -12.43 15.42 33.38
CA ASN A 87 -11.56 14.24 33.40
C ASN A 87 -11.84 13.23 32.27
N GLN A 88 -13.01 13.28 31.64
CA GLN A 88 -13.38 12.46 30.47
C GLN A 88 -12.96 13.13 29.15
N LEU A 89 -12.61 14.40 29.18
CA LEU A 89 -12.15 15.20 28.06
C LEU A 89 -10.62 15.41 28.08
N ASP A 90 -9.94 14.97 29.13
CA ASP A 90 -8.50 15.04 29.22
C ASP A 90 -7.84 13.90 28.41
N PHE A 91 -7.43 14.23 27.21
CA PHE A 91 -6.71 13.34 26.27
C PHE A 91 -5.23 13.69 26.15
N GLU A 92 -4.69 14.61 26.96
CA GLU A 92 -3.32 15.11 26.80
C GLU A 92 -2.29 13.97 26.80
N LYS A 93 -2.43 13.02 27.74
CA LYS A 93 -1.54 11.86 27.80
C LYS A 93 -1.65 11.01 26.53
N GLN A 94 -2.86 10.67 26.09
CA GLN A 94 -3.11 9.84 24.91
C GLN A 94 -2.58 10.51 23.64
N LEU A 95 -2.80 11.82 23.48
CA LEU A 95 -2.30 12.60 22.35
C LEU A 95 -0.77 12.67 22.35
N SER A 96 -0.17 12.85 23.53
CA SER A 96 1.30 12.85 23.69
C SER A 96 1.89 11.48 23.34
N ASP A 97 1.34 10.39 23.88
CA ASP A 97 1.79 9.03 23.60
C ASP A 97 1.64 8.69 22.10
N TYR A 98 0.54 9.09 21.48
CA TYR A 98 0.30 8.90 20.05
C TYR A 98 1.31 9.69 19.20
N ARG A 99 1.52 10.96 19.51
CA ARG A 99 2.53 11.81 18.84
C ARG A 99 3.93 11.18 18.93
N ASN A 100 4.33 10.73 20.12
CA ASN A 100 5.62 10.09 20.32
C ASN A 100 5.75 8.81 19.48
N SER A 101 4.70 8.00 19.42
CA SER A 101 4.66 6.80 18.59
C SER A 101 4.82 7.12 17.10
N LEU A 102 4.17 8.18 16.62
CA LEU A 102 4.33 8.64 15.22
C LEU A 102 5.74 9.14 14.93
N VAL A 103 6.35 9.87 15.85
CA VAL A 103 7.74 10.36 15.69
C VAL A 103 8.71 9.18 15.63
N ILE A 104 8.59 8.21 16.55
CA ILE A 104 9.43 7.01 16.55
C ILE A 104 9.24 6.21 15.27
N TYR A 105 8.00 5.94 14.87
CA TYR A 105 7.67 5.22 13.65
C TYR A 105 8.25 5.89 12.39
N THR A 106 8.11 7.21 12.30
CA THR A 106 8.66 7.97 11.17
C THR A 106 10.19 7.89 11.13
N TYR A 107 10.84 8.05 12.28
CA TYR A 107 12.29 7.92 12.38
C TYR A 107 12.77 6.51 12.00
N GLU A 108 12.14 5.46 12.54
CA GLU A 108 12.48 4.07 12.21
C GLU A 108 12.31 3.78 10.69
N ASN A 109 11.25 4.29 10.06
CA ASN A 109 11.06 4.09 8.63
C ASN A 109 12.13 4.80 7.78
N GLU A 110 12.48 6.04 8.13
CA GLU A 110 13.55 6.75 7.42
C GLU A 110 14.91 6.11 7.63
N LEU A 111 15.19 5.61 8.84
CA LEU A 111 16.38 4.84 9.14
C LEU A 111 16.48 3.57 8.28
N VAL A 112 15.40 2.79 8.21
CA VAL A 112 15.32 1.57 7.39
C VAL A 112 15.52 1.90 5.92
N LYS A 113 14.86 2.91 5.40
CA LYS A 113 14.99 3.36 4.02
C LYS A 113 16.43 3.75 3.64
N GLN A 114 17.17 4.34 4.58
CA GLN A 114 18.53 4.81 4.34
C GLN A 114 19.59 3.73 4.56
N LYS A 115 19.40 2.83 5.52
CA LYS A 115 20.47 1.93 6.01
C LYS A 115 20.20 0.45 5.79
N LEU A 116 18.99 0.03 5.41
CA LEU A 116 18.71 -1.38 5.23
C LEU A 116 19.47 -1.93 4.01
N ASP A 117 20.32 -2.92 4.24
CA ASP A 117 20.89 -3.72 3.17
C ASP A 117 19.83 -4.64 2.55
N THR A 118 19.47 -4.35 1.30
CA THR A 118 18.46 -5.10 0.54
C THR A 118 19.05 -6.13 -0.42
N ILE A 119 20.38 -6.22 -0.50
CA ILE A 119 21.08 -7.17 -1.36
C ILE A 119 21.14 -8.53 -0.64
N ILE A 120 20.60 -9.55 -1.28
CA ILE A 120 20.61 -10.92 -0.79
C ILE A 120 21.22 -11.79 -1.89
N ASP A 121 22.34 -12.41 -1.63
CA ASP A 121 22.97 -13.34 -2.55
C ASP A 121 22.31 -14.73 -2.55
N GLU A 122 22.58 -15.54 -3.55
CA GLU A 122 21.98 -16.85 -3.69
C GLU A 122 22.33 -17.80 -2.52
N ALA A 123 23.54 -17.69 -1.99
CA ALA A 123 23.98 -18.50 -0.86
C ALA A 123 23.17 -18.23 0.41
N HIS A 124 22.77 -16.96 0.64
CA HIS A 124 21.87 -16.62 1.75
C HIS A 124 20.47 -17.21 1.58
N TYR A 125 19.91 -17.16 0.36
CA TYR A 125 18.63 -17.80 0.07
C TYR A 125 18.67 -19.29 0.35
N GLN A 126 19.71 -19.99 -0.15
CA GLN A 126 19.89 -21.41 0.02
C GLN A 126 20.05 -21.75 1.51
N THR A 127 20.92 -21.03 2.23
CA THR A 127 21.16 -21.26 3.67
C THR A 127 19.88 -21.10 4.48
N TYR A 128 19.11 -20.03 4.20
CA TYR A 128 17.85 -19.79 4.89
C TYR A 128 16.83 -20.89 4.58
N TYR A 129 16.70 -21.28 3.34
CA TYR A 129 15.79 -22.33 2.89
C TYR A 129 16.09 -23.66 3.56
N GLU A 130 17.35 -24.13 3.54
CA GLU A 130 17.72 -25.40 4.15
C GLU A 130 17.49 -25.43 5.67
N ALA A 131 17.82 -24.34 6.36
CA ALA A 131 17.59 -24.22 7.79
C ALA A 131 16.10 -24.21 8.19
N ASN A 132 15.21 -23.81 7.26
CA ASN A 132 13.79 -23.61 7.53
C ASN A 132 12.87 -24.45 6.64
N ARG A 133 13.38 -25.43 5.92
CA ARG A 133 12.67 -26.19 4.88
C ARG A 133 11.32 -26.73 5.34
N LYS A 134 11.21 -27.18 6.57
CA LYS A 134 9.96 -27.70 7.16
C LYS A 134 8.86 -26.64 7.30
N ASN A 135 9.20 -25.34 7.26
CA ASN A 135 8.23 -24.26 7.35
C ASN A 135 7.61 -23.93 5.98
N PHE A 136 8.11 -24.54 4.92
CA PHE A 136 7.72 -24.30 3.53
C PHE A 136 7.04 -25.50 2.90
N GLU A 137 6.19 -26.20 3.66
CA GLU A 137 5.37 -27.28 3.13
C GLU A 137 4.25 -26.73 2.26
N LEU A 138 4.02 -27.37 1.11
CA LEU A 138 2.99 -27.00 0.16
C LEU A 138 1.58 -27.18 0.76
N ARG A 139 0.74 -26.17 0.61
CA ARG A 139 -0.67 -26.21 1.01
C ARG A 139 -1.58 -26.77 -0.06
N GLU A 140 -1.12 -26.77 -1.30
CA GLU A 140 -1.79 -27.26 -2.50
C GLU A 140 -0.76 -27.84 -3.47
N LYS A 141 -1.22 -28.50 -4.53
CA LYS A 141 -0.35 -29.05 -5.57
C LYS A 141 0.31 -27.95 -6.38
N LEU A 142 1.58 -28.14 -6.73
CA LEU A 142 2.32 -27.28 -7.64
C LEU A 142 2.66 -27.99 -8.94
N TYR A 143 2.71 -27.22 -10.02
CA TYR A 143 3.10 -27.69 -11.34
C TYR A 143 4.20 -26.80 -11.89
N GLN A 144 5.31 -27.39 -12.29
CA GLN A 144 6.33 -26.72 -13.05
C GLN A 144 5.94 -26.82 -14.53
N ALA A 145 5.63 -25.68 -15.14
CA ALA A 145 5.01 -25.68 -16.46
C ALA A 145 5.26 -24.39 -17.24
N ARG A 146 5.08 -24.49 -18.56
CA ARG A 146 4.90 -23.34 -19.45
C ARG A 146 3.51 -23.41 -20.08
N TYR A 147 2.98 -22.26 -20.50
CA TYR A 147 1.67 -22.23 -21.16
C TYR A 147 1.59 -21.11 -22.19
N ILE A 148 0.63 -21.27 -23.11
CA ILE A 148 0.23 -20.26 -24.06
C ILE A 148 -1.30 -20.27 -24.17
N GLU A 149 -1.90 -19.07 -24.11
CA GLU A 149 -3.31 -18.83 -24.34
C GLU A 149 -3.50 -18.03 -25.61
N PHE A 150 -4.38 -18.47 -26.50
CA PHE A 150 -4.67 -17.80 -27.76
C PHE A 150 -6.15 -17.97 -28.16
N LEU A 151 -6.65 -17.08 -29.01
CA LEU A 151 -8.00 -17.19 -29.55
C LEU A 151 -8.10 -18.40 -30.48
N ASN A 152 -9.27 -19.06 -30.50
CA ASN A 152 -9.52 -20.19 -31.41
C ASN A 152 -9.35 -19.84 -32.90
N SER A 153 -9.44 -18.55 -33.24
CA SER A 153 -9.21 -18.01 -34.60
C SER A 153 -7.74 -17.68 -34.89
N ALA A 154 -6.82 -17.87 -33.94
CA ALA A 154 -5.42 -17.56 -34.14
C ALA A 154 -4.82 -18.41 -35.28
N PRO A 155 -3.93 -17.85 -36.11
CA PRO A 155 -3.35 -18.53 -37.24
C PRO A 155 -2.27 -19.54 -36.84
N SER A 156 -1.91 -20.45 -37.76
CA SER A 156 -0.71 -21.31 -37.66
C SER A 156 -0.66 -22.21 -36.42
N GLN A 157 -1.79 -22.68 -35.93
CA GLN A 157 -1.86 -23.51 -34.70
C GLN A 157 -1.09 -24.82 -34.80
N ASP A 158 -1.03 -25.46 -36.01
CA ASP A 158 -0.26 -26.68 -36.20
C ASP A 158 1.23 -26.42 -36.03
N SER A 159 1.76 -25.36 -36.67
CA SER A 159 3.14 -24.95 -36.49
C SER A 159 3.46 -24.57 -35.05
N LEU A 160 2.55 -23.82 -34.40
CA LEU A 160 2.67 -23.49 -32.98
C LEU A 160 2.79 -24.74 -32.11
N LYS A 161 2.00 -25.79 -32.41
CA LYS A 161 2.05 -27.05 -31.66
C LYS A 161 3.39 -27.72 -31.74
N ASP A 162 3.96 -27.80 -32.96
CA ASP A 162 5.29 -28.36 -33.16
C ASP A 162 6.38 -27.59 -32.44
N TRP A 163 6.30 -26.26 -32.47
CA TRP A 163 7.20 -25.39 -31.69
C TRP A 163 7.03 -25.56 -30.19
N PHE A 164 5.77 -25.57 -29.71
CA PHE A 164 5.45 -25.69 -28.28
C PHE A 164 5.84 -27.08 -27.72
N LEU A 165 5.85 -28.13 -28.54
CA LEU A 165 6.26 -29.47 -28.13
C LEU A 165 7.76 -29.74 -28.34
N GLY A 166 8.51 -28.81 -28.95
CA GLY A 166 9.95 -28.95 -29.16
C GLY A 166 10.31 -29.88 -30.31
N ASN A 167 9.44 -30.01 -31.31
CA ASN A 167 9.66 -30.87 -32.46
C ASN A 167 10.51 -30.22 -33.58
N THR A 168 11.17 -29.10 -33.26
CA THR A 168 12.00 -28.31 -34.19
C THR A 168 13.37 -27.96 -33.60
N ASP A 169 14.34 -27.54 -34.45
CA ASP A 169 15.69 -27.14 -34.04
C ASP A 169 15.66 -26.06 -32.93
N GLU A 170 16.36 -26.29 -31.84
CA GLU A 170 16.31 -25.51 -30.58
C GLU A 170 16.64 -24.02 -30.78
N GLU A 171 17.57 -23.68 -31.69
CA GLU A 171 18.04 -22.29 -31.87
C GLU A 171 16.97 -21.32 -32.42
N GLN A 172 15.96 -21.82 -33.12
CA GLN A 172 14.85 -21.03 -33.65
C GLN A 172 13.54 -21.15 -32.87
N LEU A 173 13.48 -22.13 -31.99
CA LEU A 173 12.23 -22.47 -31.25
C LEU A 173 11.76 -21.36 -30.33
N GLU A 174 12.64 -20.89 -29.47
CA GLU A 174 12.32 -19.85 -28.50
C GLU A 174 11.95 -18.53 -29.18
N LEU A 175 12.64 -18.19 -30.28
CA LEU A 175 12.34 -17.00 -31.07
C LEU A 175 10.94 -17.08 -31.69
N LYS A 176 10.60 -18.20 -32.33
CA LYS A 176 9.29 -18.42 -32.94
C LYS A 176 8.16 -18.42 -31.95
N LEU A 177 8.36 -19.03 -30.77
CA LEU A 177 7.38 -19.01 -29.68
C LEU A 177 7.23 -17.59 -29.14
N SER A 178 8.30 -16.86 -28.91
CA SER A 178 8.27 -15.48 -28.44
C SER A 178 7.56 -14.57 -29.45
N ASP A 179 7.83 -14.71 -30.73
CA ASP A 179 7.16 -13.94 -31.79
C ASP A 179 5.68 -14.24 -31.84
N TYR A 180 5.30 -15.52 -31.74
CA TYR A 180 3.89 -15.91 -31.71
C TYR A 180 3.18 -15.37 -30.46
N CYS A 181 3.84 -15.45 -29.30
CA CYS A 181 3.32 -14.88 -28.05
C CYS A 181 3.04 -13.39 -28.19
N THR A 182 3.95 -12.65 -28.82
CA THR A 182 3.79 -11.20 -28.98
C THR A 182 2.67 -10.82 -29.96
N GLN A 183 2.44 -11.64 -31.00
CA GLN A 183 1.51 -11.29 -32.08
C GLN A 183 0.11 -11.86 -31.91
N PHE A 184 -0.04 -13.05 -31.36
CA PHE A 184 -1.28 -13.82 -31.42
C PHE A 184 -1.77 -14.37 -30.07
N ALA A 185 -0.91 -14.43 -29.05
CA ALA A 185 -1.31 -14.95 -27.74
C ALA A 185 -2.01 -13.86 -26.89
N SER A 186 -3.03 -14.24 -26.14
CA SER A 186 -3.65 -13.42 -25.12
C SER A 186 -2.85 -13.41 -23.83
N ALA A 187 -2.21 -14.55 -23.52
CA ALA A 187 -1.29 -14.69 -22.40
C ALA A 187 -0.23 -15.76 -22.74
N CYS A 188 0.96 -15.59 -22.22
CA CYS A 188 2.07 -16.47 -22.54
C CYS A 188 3.09 -16.52 -21.41
N GLN A 189 3.50 -17.73 -21.03
CA GLN A 189 4.61 -17.97 -20.11
C GLN A 189 5.42 -19.17 -20.63
N LEU A 190 6.59 -18.88 -21.17
CA LEU A 190 7.42 -19.88 -21.87
C LEU A 190 8.53 -20.49 -21.00
N ASP A 191 8.86 -19.87 -19.84
CA ASP A 191 9.86 -20.44 -18.94
C ASP A 191 9.32 -21.75 -18.34
N SER A 192 9.90 -22.87 -18.78
CA SER A 192 9.54 -24.20 -18.31
C SER A 192 9.90 -24.48 -16.85
N ASN A 193 10.73 -23.61 -16.23
CA ASN A 193 11.13 -23.77 -14.83
C ASN A 193 10.19 -23.03 -13.85
N ARG A 194 9.21 -22.29 -14.36
CA ARG A 194 8.26 -21.57 -13.51
C ARG A 194 7.28 -22.55 -12.86
N TRP A 195 7.07 -22.34 -11.58
CA TRP A 195 6.09 -23.06 -10.79
C TRP A 195 4.78 -22.29 -10.67
N PHE A 196 3.67 -23.01 -10.73
CA PHE A 196 2.32 -22.49 -10.59
C PHE A 196 1.57 -23.33 -9.56
N SER A 197 0.80 -22.69 -8.72
CA SER A 197 -0.11 -23.37 -7.81
C SER A 197 -1.40 -23.82 -8.52
N GLU A 198 -2.10 -24.73 -7.90
CA GLU A 198 -3.40 -25.18 -8.39
C GLU A 198 -4.40 -24.01 -8.50
N ASN A 199 -4.34 -23.04 -7.59
CA ASN A 199 -5.20 -21.87 -7.65
C ASN A 199 -4.87 -20.95 -8.83
N GLU A 200 -3.57 -20.73 -9.15
CA GLU A 200 -3.18 -19.97 -10.35
C GLU A 200 -3.71 -20.62 -11.63
N TRP A 201 -3.70 -21.95 -11.71
CA TRP A 201 -4.27 -22.66 -12.86
C TRP A 201 -5.78 -22.49 -13.00
N ARG A 202 -6.51 -22.37 -11.89
CA ARG A 202 -7.96 -22.12 -11.92
C ARG A 202 -8.30 -20.74 -12.51
N GLU A 203 -7.38 -19.77 -12.40
CA GLU A 203 -7.53 -18.44 -12.99
C GLU A 203 -7.13 -18.42 -14.47
N ILE A 204 -6.12 -19.21 -14.87
CA ILE A 204 -5.59 -19.25 -16.23
C ILE A 204 -6.50 -20.07 -17.15
N LEU A 205 -6.99 -21.23 -16.68
CA LEU A 205 -7.75 -22.14 -17.52
C LEU A 205 -9.14 -21.58 -17.87
N PRO A 206 -9.71 -21.92 -19.04
CA PRO A 206 -11.04 -21.49 -19.42
C PRO A 206 -12.11 -21.80 -18.38
N LEU A 207 -13.04 -20.87 -18.12
CA LEU A 207 -14.07 -20.97 -17.08
C LEU A 207 -14.92 -22.25 -17.19
N ASP A 208 -15.29 -22.68 -18.41
CA ASP A 208 -16.06 -23.90 -18.65
C ASP A 208 -15.30 -25.15 -18.22
N THR A 209 -13.97 -25.08 -18.24
CA THR A 209 -13.07 -26.17 -17.82
C THR A 209 -12.81 -26.12 -16.32
N ALA A 210 -12.82 -24.94 -15.70
CA ALA A 210 -12.60 -24.78 -14.26
C ALA A 210 -13.72 -25.42 -13.43
N ALA A 211 -14.94 -25.51 -13.94
CA ALA A 211 -16.07 -26.23 -13.32
C ALA A 211 -15.90 -27.76 -13.34
N GLN A 212 -15.09 -28.27 -14.28
CA GLN A 212 -14.71 -29.68 -14.42
C GLN A 212 -13.21 -29.87 -14.23
N TYR A 213 -12.60 -29.10 -13.32
CA TYR A 213 -11.15 -29.13 -13.09
C TYR A 213 -10.66 -30.57 -12.94
N SER A 214 -10.07 -31.07 -14.01
CA SER A 214 -9.24 -32.28 -13.96
C SER A 214 -7.81 -31.83 -13.67
N PRO A 215 -7.13 -32.40 -12.67
CA PRO A 215 -5.75 -32.01 -12.39
C PRO A 215 -4.92 -32.14 -13.68
N LEU A 216 -4.04 -31.15 -13.87
CA LEU A 216 -3.05 -31.18 -14.97
C LEU A 216 -2.23 -32.46 -14.87
N LYS A 217 -1.90 -33.03 -16.02
CA LYS A 217 -1.03 -34.21 -16.10
C LYS A 217 0.33 -33.81 -16.59
N ILE A 218 1.35 -34.50 -16.16
CA ILE A 218 2.70 -34.36 -16.72
C ILE A 218 2.64 -34.55 -18.24
N GLY A 219 3.30 -33.69 -18.97
CA GLY A 219 3.28 -33.64 -20.44
C GLY A 219 2.34 -32.53 -20.96
N PHE A 220 1.85 -32.74 -22.17
CA PHE A 220 1.02 -31.78 -22.90
C PHE A 220 -0.46 -31.90 -22.47
N ASN A 221 -1.04 -30.76 -22.15
CA ASN A 221 -2.45 -30.59 -21.81
C ASN A 221 -3.05 -29.50 -22.69
N GLN A 222 -4.28 -29.68 -23.16
CA GLN A 222 -5.01 -28.71 -23.96
C GLN A 222 -6.39 -28.46 -23.33
N TYR A 223 -6.72 -27.21 -23.12
CA TYR A 223 -8.01 -26.75 -22.66
C TYR A 223 -8.57 -25.74 -23.66
N GLN A 224 -9.84 -25.83 -23.95
CA GLN A 224 -10.50 -24.99 -24.96
C GLN A 224 -11.93 -24.71 -24.55
N ASP A 225 -12.35 -23.47 -24.70
CA ASP A 225 -13.75 -23.05 -24.65
C ASP A 225 -14.22 -22.55 -26.04
N SER A 226 -15.35 -21.85 -26.08
CA SER A 226 -15.90 -21.30 -27.35
C SER A 226 -15.06 -20.18 -27.95
N VAL A 227 -14.15 -19.55 -27.22
CA VAL A 227 -13.40 -18.35 -27.58
C VAL A 227 -11.91 -18.60 -27.66
N LYS A 228 -11.34 -19.28 -26.66
CA LYS A 228 -9.90 -19.41 -26.47
C LYS A 228 -9.45 -20.85 -26.22
N THR A 229 -8.20 -21.10 -26.54
CA THR A 229 -7.47 -22.32 -26.27
C THR A 229 -6.28 -22.02 -25.35
N VAL A 230 -6.06 -22.87 -24.35
CA VAL A 230 -4.87 -22.83 -23.50
C VAL A 230 -4.11 -24.14 -23.66
N TRP A 231 -2.86 -24.06 -24.05
CA TRP A 231 -1.92 -25.20 -24.07
C TRP A 231 -0.98 -25.09 -22.89
N VAL A 232 -0.79 -26.20 -22.21
CA VAL A 232 0.08 -26.30 -21.04
C VAL A 232 1.00 -27.48 -21.20
N GLN A 233 2.29 -27.24 -21.04
CA GLN A 233 3.32 -28.29 -20.97
C GLN A 233 3.81 -28.38 -19.54
N VAL A 234 3.43 -29.45 -18.82
CA VAL A 234 3.85 -29.74 -17.46
C VAL A 234 5.09 -30.61 -17.48
N GLY A 235 6.18 -30.12 -16.89
CA GLY A 235 7.43 -30.88 -16.74
C GLY A 235 7.48 -31.68 -15.45
N GLN A 236 6.99 -31.09 -14.35
CA GLN A 236 7.04 -31.68 -13.02
C GLN A 236 5.83 -31.27 -12.20
N GLU A 237 5.45 -32.12 -11.23
CA GLU A 237 4.44 -31.79 -10.22
C GLU A 237 4.94 -32.13 -8.82
N LEU A 238 4.45 -31.41 -7.82
CA LEU A 238 4.69 -31.66 -6.40
C LEU A 238 3.36 -31.69 -5.66
N ASP A 239 3.20 -32.63 -4.77
CA ASP A 239 1.97 -32.81 -4.01
C ASP A 239 1.91 -31.89 -2.78
N LYS A 240 0.71 -31.66 -2.31
CA LYS A 240 0.49 -31.01 -1.02
C LYS A 240 1.23 -31.77 0.09
N GLY A 241 1.91 -31.02 0.98
CA GLY A 241 2.73 -31.53 2.08
C GLY A 241 4.18 -31.75 1.72
N GLU A 242 4.55 -31.71 0.44
CA GLU A 242 5.96 -31.68 0.04
C GLU A 242 6.61 -30.31 0.32
N ALA A 243 7.94 -30.28 0.38
CA ALA A 243 8.66 -29.02 0.56
C ALA A 243 8.61 -28.20 -0.73
N ALA A 244 8.14 -26.95 -0.64
CA ALA A 244 8.10 -26.04 -1.76
C ALA A 244 9.51 -25.80 -2.34
N PRO A 245 9.70 -25.80 -3.67
CA PRO A 245 10.98 -25.49 -4.27
C PRO A 245 11.45 -24.07 -3.93
N LEU A 246 12.75 -23.87 -3.70
CA LEU A 246 13.30 -22.54 -3.44
C LEU A 246 12.90 -21.52 -4.51
N ALA A 247 12.92 -21.92 -5.79
CA ALA A 247 12.53 -21.05 -6.89
C ALA A 247 11.09 -20.52 -6.77
N TYR A 248 10.17 -21.32 -6.24
CA TYR A 248 8.78 -20.92 -6.03
C TYR A 248 8.62 -19.93 -4.86
N ILE A 249 9.33 -20.16 -3.76
CA ILE A 249 9.19 -19.38 -2.52
C ILE A 249 10.25 -18.31 -2.34
N LYS A 250 11.10 -18.07 -3.35
CA LYS A 250 12.26 -17.16 -3.26
C LYS A 250 11.86 -15.76 -2.82
N GLU A 251 10.78 -15.20 -3.38
CA GLU A 251 10.27 -13.88 -2.98
C GLU A 251 9.70 -13.88 -1.56
N GLN A 252 9.08 -14.97 -1.13
CA GLN A 252 8.64 -15.11 0.27
C GLN A 252 9.85 -15.10 1.22
N ILE A 253 10.89 -15.88 0.91
CA ILE A 253 12.12 -15.92 1.71
C ILE A 253 12.80 -14.53 1.70
N ARG A 254 12.82 -13.86 0.56
CA ARG A 254 13.30 -12.48 0.45
C ARG A 254 12.61 -11.55 1.45
N GLY A 255 11.29 -11.57 1.47
CA GLY A 255 10.50 -10.78 2.42
C GLY A 255 10.86 -11.08 3.89
N ILE A 256 11.03 -12.36 4.23
CA ILE A 256 11.38 -12.77 5.58
C ILE A 256 12.80 -12.28 5.97
N ILE A 257 13.80 -12.48 5.12
CA ILE A 257 15.18 -12.04 5.37
C ILE A 257 15.24 -10.52 5.54
N LEU A 258 14.60 -9.77 4.65
CA LEU A 258 14.57 -8.31 4.75
C LEU A 258 13.85 -7.83 6.02
N ASN A 259 12.76 -8.49 6.42
CA ASN A 259 12.10 -8.16 7.68
C ASN A 259 12.99 -8.46 8.92
N GLN A 260 13.71 -9.58 8.92
CA GLN A 260 14.67 -9.89 9.99
C GLN A 260 15.80 -8.86 10.05
N ARG A 261 16.37 -8.46 8.91
CA ARG A 261 17.40 -7.40 8.84
C ARG A 261 16.84 -6.06 9.34
N ARG A 262 15.59 -5.72 8.97
CA ARG A 262 14.91 -4.52 9.46
C ARG A 262 14.76 -4.50 10.97
N LEU A 263 14.24 -5.57 11.55
CA LEU A 263 14.06 -5.68 13.00
C LEU A 263 15.39 -5.60 13.75
N LYS A 264 16.41 -6.26 13.21
CA LYS A 264 17.76 -6.21 13.79
C LYS A 264 18.33 -4.80 13.71
N LEU A 265 18.27 -4.12 12.56
CA LEU A 265 18.74 -2.74 12.40
C LEU A 265 18.10 -1.80 13.41
N ILE A 266 16.78 -1.88 13.59
CA ILE A 266 16.06 -1.04 14.56
C ILE A 266 16.52 -1.35 15.99
N ALA A 267 16.67 -2.62 16.34
CA ALA A 267 17.14 -3.04 17.66
C ALA A 267 18.57 -2.56 17.94
N ASP A 268 19.47 -2.72 16.99
CA ASP A 268 20.88 -2.30 17.10
C ASP A 268 20.96 -0.78 17.32
N VAL A 269 20.21 0.02 16.54
CA VAL A 269 20.21 1.50 16.70
C VAL A 269 19.60 1.92 18.05
N LYS A 270 18.54 1.26 18.52
CA LYS A 270 18.00 1.53 19.86
C LYS A 270 19.03 1.25 20.96
N ALA A 271 19.79 0.16 20.82
CA ALA A 271 20.86 -0.19 21.75
C ALA A 271 21.99 0.85 21.71
N GLU A 272 22.43 1.29 20.52
CA GLU A 272 23.45 2.33 20.34
C GLU A 272 23.02 3.67 20.99
N ILE A 273 21.76 4.09 20.77
CA ILE A 273 21.22 5.33 21.37
C ILE A 273 21.24 5.24 22.91
N TYR A 274 20.85 4.09 23.46
CA TYR A 274 20.82 3.88 24.89
C TYR A 274 22.23 3.88 25.48
N GLU A 275 23.17 3.18 24.85
CA GLU A 275 24.58 3.13 25.26
C GLU A 275 25.22 4.53 25.22
N GLU A 276 25.04 5.28 24.14
CA GLU A 276 25.50 6.66 24.01
C GLU A 276 24.94 7.56 25.13
N ALA A 277 23.64 7.41 25.42
CA ALA A 277 22.97 8.19 26.46
C ALA A 277 23.55 7.86 27.86
N THR A 278 23.86 6.59 28.09
CA THR A 278 24.54 6.14 29.37
C THR A 278 25.93 6.71 29.49
N LEU A 279 26.74 6.64 28.42
CA LEU A 279 28.11 7.16 28.44
C LEU A 279 28.17 8.69 28.59
N LYS A 280 27.13 9.41 28.21
CA LYS A 280 27.07 10.87 28.25
C LYS A 280 26.21 11.41 29.40
N ASP A 281 25.79 10.56 30.33
CA ASP A 281 24.92 10.92 31.48
C ASP A 281 23.66 11.71 31.04
N LYS A 282 23.03 11.27 29.94
CA LYS A 282 21.85 11.98 29.34
C LYS A 282 20.52 11.67 30.04
N TYR A 283 20.50 10.76 31.00
CA TYR A 283 19.30 10.41 31.78
C TYR A 283 19.63 10.09 33.23
N GLU A 284 18.65 10.27 34.07
CA GLU A 284 18.73 9.92 35.50
C GLU A 284 17.57 8.99 35.88
N ILE A 285 17.81 8.05 36.78
CA ILE A 285 16.80 7.12 37.29
C ILE A 285 16.50 7.50 38.73
N TYR A 286 15.30 7.98 39.01
CA TYR A 286 14.84 8.23 40.35
C TYR A 286 13.99 7.03 40.83
N ALA A 287 14.68 5.92 41.10
CA ALA A 287 14.05 4.76 41.73
C ALA A 287 14.05 4.94 43.25
N ASN A 288 12.86 4.90 43.87
CA ASN A 288 12.73 4.81 45.32
C ASN A 288 12.89 3.37 45.79
#